data_8167cbf2d8d05dbfa1e2c206cf470caa
#
_entry.id   8167cbf2d8d05dbfa1e2c206cf470caa
#
_cell.length_a   1.000
_cell.length_b   1.000
_cell.length_c   1.000
_cell.angle_alpha   90.00
_cell.angle_beta   90.00
_cell.angle_gamma   90.00
#
_symmetry.space_group_name_H-M   'P 1'
#
loop_
_entity.id
_entity.type
_entity.pdbx_description
1 polymer ?
#
loop_
_entity_poly.entity_id
_entity_poly.type
_entity_poly.pdbx_seq_one_letter_code
_entity_poly.pdbx_strand_id
1 'polypeptide(L)'
;RAIEESGLTFIGPCSRTVRQAGLKDEAKRTALAADVSVVPGVDDLTVRTLLAKASREGGLDVIAKAHQLQIPDGASDADQAEALLAASYQALVDVISIDEIAAQAEIEVAKLFDQQPNNRIRLKAIGGGGGKGQRILVAPKDYPGDHHTQVKDAASKVPALLREVLNEVKATGRGDNKNVLIELNIETTRHQEIQVIGNGEWCLTLGGRDCSLQMHEQKLLEVSTTVESLQRAIDASDQYPVQQEALAMDLAILERMEDEATRFGSAVGLDSVSTFECIVDADQHFFMEMNTRIQVEHRVSELCYGLRFENPNDPSEAFVVNSLVEAMAII
;
A
#
# COMPACT_ATOMS: atom_id res chain seq x y z
N ARG A 1 -11.83 15.94 12.66
CA ARG A 1 -13.30 16.06 12.58
C ARG A 1 -13.85 16.84 13.77
N ALA A 2 -13.66 16.40 15.02
CA ALA A 2 -14.21 17.12 16.19
C ALA A 2 -13.69 18.58 16.28
N ILE A 3 -12.42 18.83 15.95
CA ILE A 3 -11.83 20.17 15.90
C ILE A 3 -12.48 21.00 14.78
N GLU A 4 -12.60 20.45 13.59
CA GLU A 4 -13.24 21.09 12.43
C GLU A 4 -14.71 21.45 12.74
N GLU A 5 -15.46 20.51 13.34
CA GLU A 5 -16.86 20.71 13.76
C GLU A 5 -17.00 21.77 14.87
N SER A 6 -15.96 22.01 15.66
CA SER A 6 -15.94 23.04 16.71
C SER A 6 -15.64 24.46 16.18
N GLY A 7 -15.30 24.60 14.89
CA GLY A 7 -14.94 25.86 14.27
C GLY A 7 -13.53 26.37 14.64
N LEU A 8 -12.70 25.53 15.27
CA LEU A 8 -11.29 25.83 15.53
C LEU A 8 -10.44 25.54 14.30
N THR A 9 -9.42 26.37 14.06
CA THR A 9 -8.40 26.11 13.04
C THR A 9 -7.46 25.02 13.52
N PHE A 10 -7.21 24.03 12.67
CA PHE A 10 -6.27 22.95 12.92
C PHE A 10 -5.14 23.04 11.90
N ILE A 11 -3.89 23.18 12.38
CA ILE A 11 -2.68 23.13 11.55
C ILE A 11 -2.32 21.66 11.34
N GLY A 12 -2.67 21.12 10.18
CA GLY A 12 -2.49 19.73 9.81
C GLY A 12 -3.56 19.27 8.83
N PRO A 13 -3.48 18.04 8.33
CA PRO A 13 -4.41 17.54 7.31
C PRO A 13 -5.84 17.43 7.84
N CYS A 14 -6.81 17.71 6.99
CA CYS A 14 -8.22 17.60 7.32
C CYS A 14 -8.63 16.15 7.57
N SER A 15 -9.76 15.94 8.25
CA SER A 15 -10.21 14.60 8.61
C SER A 15 -10.53 13.69 7.42
N ARG A 16 -10.83 14.27 6.24
CA ARG A 16 -11.03 13.53 4.99
C ARG A 16 -9.71 12.95 4.50
N THR A 17 -8.67 13.78 4.39
CA THR A 17 -7.31 13.37 4.00
C THR A 17 -6.78 12.29 4.92
N VAL A 18 -6.91 12.47 6.25
CA VAL A 18 -6.48 11.48 7.24
C VAL A 18 -7.18 10.12 7.05
N ARG A 19 -8.45 10.08 6.69
CA ARG A 19 -9.15 8.82 6.43
C ARG A 19 -8.72 8.19 5.12
N GLN A 20 -8.68 8.94 4.03
CA GLN A 20 -8.39 8.42 2.69
C GLN A 20 -6.94 7.94 2.54
N ALA A 21 -5.98 8.60 3.20
CA ALA A 21 -4.57 8.27 3.11
C ALA A 21 -4.04 7.48 4.30
N GLY A 22 -4.69 7.57 5.48
CA GLY A 22 -4.20 6.94 6.72
C GLY A 22 -4.81 5.57 7.03
N LEU A 23 -5.94 5.20 6.41
CA LEU A 23 -6.50 3.86 6.52
C LEU A 23 -5.91 2.98 5.42
N LYS A 24 -5.25 1.86 5.78
CA LYS A 24 -4.49 1.03 4.82
C LYS A 24 -5.32 0.61 3.61
N ASP A 25 -6.56 0.18 3.81
CA ASP A 25 -7.44 -0.29 2.73
C ASP A 25 -7.86 0.86 1.81
N GLU A 26 -8.22 2.02 2.38
CA GLU A 26 -8.56 3.22 1.63
C GLU A 26 -7.34 3.76 0.87
N ALA A 27 -6.19 3.83 1.54
CA ALA A 27 -4.94 4.28 0.93
C ALA A 27 -4.54 3.40 -0.27
N LYS A 28 -4.64 2.08 -0.14
CA LYS A 28 -4.33 1.16 -1.25
C LYS A 28 -5.32 1.30 -2.41
N ARG A 29 -6.62 1.47 -2.13
CA ARG A 29 -7.64 1.75 -3.18
C ARG A 29 -7.34 3.06 -3.91
N THR A 30 -7.04 4.11 -3.15
CA THR A 30 -6.67 5.40 -3.73
C THR A 30 -5.39 5.32 -4.54
N ALA A 31 -4.37 4.58 -4.06
CA ALA A 31 -3.13 4.36 -4.76
C ALA A 31 -3.37 3.69 -6.13
N LEU A 32 -4.14 2.60 -6.15
CA LEU A 32 -4.49 1.92 -7.40
C LEU A 32 -5.27 2.84 -8.36
N ALA A 33 -6.23 3.63 -7.86
CA ALA A 33 -7.00 4.57 -8.68
C ALA A 33 -6.15 5.73 -9.22
N ALA A 34 -5.07 6.09 -8.53
CA ALA A 34 -4.11 7.13 -8.93
C ALA A 34 -2.92 6.58 -9.75
N ASP A 35 -2.97 5.32 -10.17
CA ASP A 35 -1.88 4.63 -10.88
C ASP A 35 -0.56 4.67 -10.12
N VAL A 36 -0.62 4.39 -8.83
CA VAL A 36 0.53 4.29 -7.92
C VAL A 36 0.91 2.81 -7.77
N SER A 37 2.20 2.53 -7.84
CA SER A 37 2.76 1.18 -7.70
C SER A 37 2.50 0.64 -6.29
N VAL A 38 1.73 -0.43 -6.17
CA VAL A 38 1.48 -1.13 -4.91
C VAL A 38 2.02 -2.55 -4.98
N VAL A 39 2.33 -3.14 -3.83
CA VAL A 39 2.76 -4.55 -3.80
C VAL A 39 1.69 -5.41 -4.48
N PRO A 40 2.03 -6.15 -5.55
CA PRO A 40 1.09 -7.05 -6.22
C PRO A 40 0.50 -8.06 -5.24
N GLY A 41 -0.82 -8.23 -5.31
CA GLY A 41 -1.48 -9.13 -4.38
C GLY A 41 -3.00 -9.16 -4.54
N VAL A 42 -3.64 -9.83 -3.58
CA VAL A 42 -5.11 -9.94 -3.47
C VAL A 42 -5.49 -9.63 -2.03
N ASP A 43 -6.25 -8.55 -1.84
CA ASP A 43 -6.68 -8.11 -0.51
C ASP A 43 -8.11 -8.58 -0.17
N ASP A 44 -8.89 -8.87 -1.20
CA ASP A 44 -10.32 -9.15 -1.19
C ASP A 44 -10.66 -10.62 -1.47
N LEU A 45 -9.84 -11.56 -0.95
CA LEU A 45 -9.96 -12.99 -1.25
C LEU A 45 -11.37 -13.54 -0.94
N THR A 46 -11.98 -13.14 0.17
CA THR A 46 -13.35 -13.59 0.51
C THR A 46 -14.41 -13.03 -0.42
N VAL A 47 -14.27 -11.80 -0.89
CA VAL A 47 -15.14 -11.19 -1.90
C VAL A 47 -15.03 -11.95 -3.21
N ARG A 48 -13.83 -12.22 -3.69
CA ARG A 48 -13.57 -13.02 -4.90
C ARG A 48 -14.13 -14.43 -4.78
N THR A 49 -13.99 -15.06 -3.61
CA THR A 49 -14.55 -16.37 -3.34
C THR A 49 -16.07 -16.35 -3.44
N LEU A 50 -16.72 -15.36 -2.83
CA LEU A 50 -18.17 -15.21 -2.85
C LEU A 50 -18.71 -14.93 -4.26
N LEU A 51 -18.03 -14.06 -5.02
CA LEU A 51 -18.38 -13.80 -6.42
C LEU A 51 -18.23 -15.05 -7.31
N ALA A 52 -17.15 -15.80 -7.12
CA ALA A 52 -16.94 -17.06 -7.84
C ALA A 52 -18.01 -18.11 -7.48
N LYS A 53 -18.46 -18.15 -6.22
CA LYS A 53 -19.59 -18.98 -5.79
C LYS A 53 -20.91 -18.51 -6.40
N ALA A 54 -21.19 -17.22 -6.33
CA ALA A 54 -22.40 -16.63 -6.89
C ALA A 54 -22.55 -16.91 -8.40
N SER A 55 -21.44 -16.83 -9.13
CA SER A 55 -21.42 -17.18 -10.57
C SER A 55 -21.84 -18.62 -10.87
N ARG A 56 -21.57 -19.56 -9.94
CA ARG A 56 -21.94 -20.98 -10.07
C ARG A 56 -23.35 -21.28 -9.57
N GLU A 57 -23.84 -20.54 -8.57
CA GLU A 57 -25.10 -20.81 -7.86
C GLU A 57 -26.25 -19.90 -8.30
N GLY A 58 -26.07 -19.05 -9.31
CA GLY A 58 -27.12 -18.24 -9.89
C GLY A 58 -27.27 -16.82 -9.31
N GLY A 59 -26.24 -16.33 -8.62
CA GLY A 59 -26.14 -14.93 -8.17
C GLY A 59 -26.07 -14.74 -6.66
N LEU A 60 -25.66 -13.54 -6.25
CA LEU A 60 -25.56 -13.16 -4.83
C LEU A 60 -26.91 -13.21 -4.12
N ASP A 61 -28.00 -12.85 -4.83
CA ASP A 61 -29.37 -12.90 -4.29
C ASP A 61 -29.80 -14.30 -3.86
N VAL A 62 -29.39 -15.34 -4.61
CA VAL A 62 -29.69 -16.73 -4.29
C VAL A 62 -29.01 -17.11 -2.98
N ILE A 63 -27.73 -16.77 -2.84
CA ILE A 63 -26.95 -17.03 -1.62
C ILE A 63 -27.54 -16.25 -0.44
N ALA A 64 -27.86 -14.97 -0.61
CA ALA A 64 -28.43 -14.13 0.43
C ALA A 64 -29.76 -14.70 0.96
N LYS A 65 -30.66 -15.09 0.04
CA LYS A 65 -31.97 -15.71 0.38
C LYS A 65 -31.79 -17.04 1.13
N ALA A 66 -30.84 -17.88 0.71
CA ALA A 66 -30.56 -19.15 1.36
C ALA A 66 -30.14 -18.98 2.84
N HIS A 67 -29.48 -17.86 3.16
CA HIS A 67 -29.02 -17.53 4.50
C HIS A 67 -29.90 -16.47 5.22
N GLN A 68 -31.02 -16.06 4.64
CA GLN A 68 -31.96 -15.05 5.16
C GLN A 68 -31.27 -13.68 5.41
N LEU A 69 -30.32 -13.32 4.54
CA LEU A 69 -29.60 -12.06 4.55
C LEU A 69 -30.14 -11.11 3.48
N GLN A 70 -29.90 -9.80 3.67
CA GLN A 70 -30.27 -8.76 2.71
C GLN A 70 -29.04 -8.18 2.05
N ILE A 71 -29.16 -7.80 0.79
CA ILE A 71 -28.14 -7.11 0.01
C ILE A 71 -28.66 -5.73 -0.37
N PRO A 72 -27.83 -4.67 -0.33
CA PRO A 72 -28.21 -3.33 -0.78
C PRO A 72 -28.52 -3.33 -2.29
N ASP A 73 -29.58 -2.64 -2.68
CA ASP A 73 -29.92 -2.44 -4.09
C ASP A 73 -28.99 -1.42 -4.77
N GLY A 74 -28.68 -1.64 -6.04
CA GLY A 74 -28.03 -0.66 -6.92
C GLY A 74 -26.51 -0.47 -6.75
N ALA A 75 -25.86 -1.29 -5.92
CA ALA A 75 -24.42 -1.33 -5.78
C ALA A 75 -23.77 -2.25 -6.84
N SER A 76 -22.46 -2.12 -7.05
CA SER A 76 -21.70 -3.07 -7.88
C SER A 76 -21.70 -4.47 -7.26
N ASP A 77 -21.43 -5.51 -8.07
CA ASP A 77 -21.35 -6.90 -7.58
C ASP A 77 -20.32 -7.04 -6.45
N ALA A 78 -19.21 -6.30 -6.50
CA ALA A 78 -18.20 -6.30 -5.46
C ALA A 78 -18.72 -5.68 -4.16
N ASP A 79 -19.37 -4.51 -4.22
CA ASP A 79 -19.97 -3.84 -3.05
C ASP A 79 -21.09 -4.69 -2.43
N GLN A 80 -21.90 -5.36 -3.27
CA GLN A 80 -22.93 -6.29 -2.81
C GLN A 80 -22.32 -7.51 -2.11
N ALA A 81 -21.24 -8.06 -2.63
CA ALA A 81 -20.54 -9.18 -2.02
C ALA A 81 -19.89 -8.77 -0.66
N GLU A 82 -19.28 -7.59 -0.57
CA GLU A 82 -18.77 -7.03 0.69
C GLU A 82 -19.90 -6.87 1.72
N ALA A 83 -21.02 -6.27 1.31
CA ALA A 83 -22.17 -6.09 2.18
C ALA A 83 -22.76 -7.42 2.66
N LEU A 84 -22.84 -8.42 1.79
CA LEU A 84 -23.32 -9.76 2.14
C LEU A 84 -22.37 -10.46 3.12
N LEU A 85 -21.05 -10.34 2.93
CA LEU A 85 -20.05 -10.83 3.89
C LEU A 85 -20.18 -10.12 5.24
N ALA A 86 -20.30 -8.80 5.26
CA ALA A 86 -20.47 -8.04 6.50
C ALA A 86 -21.76 -8.45 7.25
N ALA A 87 -22.89 -8.61 6.53
CA ALA A 87 -24.13 -9.11 7.10
C ALA A 87 -23.99 -10.54 7.63
N SER A 88 -23.25 -11.41 6.94
CA SER A 88 -23.00 -12.78 7.38
C SER A 88 -22.20 -12.86 8.67
N TYR A 89 -21.19 -11.97 8.84
CA TYR A 89 -20.40 -11.87 10.08
C TYR A 89 -21.28 -11.41 11.25
N GLN A 90 -22.12 -10.41 11.05
CA GLN A 90 -23.07 -9.94 12.08
C GLN A 90 -24.10 -11.01 12.48
N ALA A 91 -24.56 -11.79 11.50
CA ALA A 91 -25.53 -12.88 11.74
C ALA A 91 -24.87 -14.18 12.25
N LEU A 92 -23.55 -14.23 12.39
CA LEU A 92 -22.78 -15.40 12.78
C LEU A 92 -23.06 -16.61 11.87
N VAL A 93 -23.13 -16.38 10.56
CA VAL A 93 -23.30 -17.42 9.53
C VAL A 93 -22.16 -17.38 8.52
N ASP A 94 -21.87 -18.52 7.90
CA ASP A 94 -20.87 -18.62 6.83
C ASP A 94 -21.58 -18.74 5.48
N VAL A 95 -21.43 -17.74 4.62
CA VAL A 95 -21.91 -17.78 3.23
C VAL A 95 -20.88 -18.41 2.28
N ILE A 96 -19.63 -18.51 2.72
CA ILE A 96 -18.52 -19.23 2.06
C ILE A 96 -17.80 -20.09 3.07
N SER A 97 -17.32 -21.25 2.66
CA SER A 97 -16.55 -22.17 3.48
C SER A 97 -15.04 -21.90 3.40
N ILE A 98 -14.28 -22.39 4.37
CA ILE A 98 -12.80 -22.32 4.34
C ILE A 98 -12.25 -23.08 3.11
N ASP A 99 -12.91 -24.17 2.70
CA ASP A 99 -12.49 -24.93 1.53
C ASP A 99 -12.68 -24.16 0.22
N GLU A 100 -13.79 -23.39 0.10
CA GLU A 100 -14.00 -22.48 -1.05
C GLU A 100 -12.97 -21.35 -1.06
N ILE A 101 -12.66 -20.76 0.09
CA ILE A 101 -11.62 -19.72 0.22
C ILE A 101 -10.25 -20.30 -0.16
N ALA A 102 -9.92 -21.50 0.30
CA ALA A 102 -8.65 -22.13 0.02
C ALA A 102 -8.49 -22.48 -1.47
N ALA A 103 -9.55 -22.95 -2.12
CA ALA A 103 -9.54 -23.21 -3.57
C ALA A 103 -9.38 -21.90 -4.38
N GLN A 104 -10.07 -20.83 -3.99
CA GLN A 104 -9.91 -19.53 -4.65
C GLN A 104 -8.50 -18.96 -4.42
N ALA A 105 -7.95 -19.10 -3.21
CA ALA A 105 -6.59 -18.66 -2.89
C ALA A 105 -5.54 -19.38 -3.75
N GLU A 106 -5.69 -20.69 -3.98
CA GLU A 106 -4.81 -21.46 -4.85
C GLU A 106 -4.81 -20.91 -6.29
N ILE A 107 -6.00 -20.57 -6.81
CA ILE A 107 -6.17 -19.97 -8.14
C ILE A 107 -5.46 -18.59 -8.20
N GLU A 108 -5.69 -17.73 -7.23
CA GLU A 108 -5.10 -16.37 -7.21
C GLU A 108 -3.58 -16.43 -7.06
N VAL A 109 -3.07 -17.31 -6.19
CA VAL A 109 -1.62 -17.53 -6.03
C VAL A 109 -1.00 -18.08 -7.31
N ALA A 110 -1.66 -19.02 -8.00
CA ALA A 110 -1.16 -19.54 -9.28
C ALA A 110 -1.02 -18.43 -10.33
N LYS A 111 -1.99 -17.51 -10.42
CA LYS A 111 -1.92 -16.33 -11.32
C LYS A 111 -0.74 -15.41 -10.97
N LEU A 112 -0.54 -15.13 -9.68
CA LEU A 112 0.59 -14.30 -9.23
C LEU A 112 1.94 -14.97 -9.50
N PHE A 113 2.05 -16.25 -9.26
CA PHE A 113 3.26 -17.02 -9.54
C PHE A 113 3.57 -17.13 -11.03
N ASP A 114 2.53 -17.18 -11.89
CA ASP A 114 2.70 -17.16 -13.34
C ASP A 114 3.35 -15.85 -13.82
N GLN A 115 2.95 -14.73 -13.21
CA GLN A 115 3.48 -13.41 -13.50
C GLN A 115 4.84 -13.15 -12.82
N GLN A 116 5.07 -13.73 -11.63
CA GLN A 116 6.21 -13.47 -10.76
C GLN A 116 6.88 -14.77 -10.28
N PRO A 117 7.42 -15.61 -11.19
CA PRO A 117 7.88 -16.95 -10.84
C PRO A 117 9.13 -17.00 -9.96
N ASN A 118 9.82 -15.89 -9.85
CA ASN A 118 11.04 -15.76 -9.04
C ASN A 118 10.78 -15.32 -7.60
N ASN A 119 9.57 -14.83 -7.31
CA ASN A 119 9.23 -14.24 -6.04
C ASN A 119 8.46 -15.22 -5.16
N ARG A 120 8.67 -15.13 -3.86
CA ARG A 120 7.86 -15.80 -2.85
C ARG A 120 6.55 -15.02 -2.65
N ILE A 121 5.52 -15.69 -2.13
CA ILE A 121 4.23 -15.07 -1.81
C ILE A 121 4.00 -15.21 -0.30
N ARG A 122 3.46 -14.16 0.31
CA ARG A 122 3.06 -14.13 1.71
C ARG A 122 1.54 -14.23 1.81
N LEU A 123 1.06 -15.14 2.64
CA LEU A 123 -0.34 -15.21 3.10
C LEU A 123 -0.40 -14.57 4.49
N LYS A 124 -1.35 -13.65 4.70
CA LYS A 124 -1.52 -12.95 5.98
C LYS A 124 -3.00 -12.83 6.33
N ALA A 125 -3.42 -13.42 7.45
CA ALA A 125 -4.79 -13.25 7.94
C ALA A 125 -5.04 -11.83 8.44
N ILE A 126 -6.24 -11.32 8.19
CA ILE A 126 -6.72 -10.11 8.85
C ILE A 126 -6.82 -10.39 10.35
N GLY A 127 -6.23 -9.52 11.17
CA GLY A 127 -6.14 -9.74 12.62
C GLY A 127 -4.88 -10.45 13.09
N GLY A 128 -4.00 -10.89 12.17
CA GLY A 128 -2.63 -11.28 12.49
C GLY A 128 -1.77 -10.08 12.89
N GLY A 129 -0.84 -10.28 13.83
CA GLY A 129 0.10 -9.25 14.27
C GLY A 129 1.28 -9.86 14.99
N GLY A 130 2.41 -9.14 15.09
CA GLY A 130 3.61 -9.63 15.77
C GLY A 130 4.18 -10.93 15.18
N GLY A 131 4.10 -11.12 13.87
CA GLY A 131 4.58 -12.31 13.16
C GLY A 131 3.61 -13.49 13.15
N LYS A 132 2.45 -13.41 13.84
CA LYS A 132 1.43 -14.47 13.87
C LYS A 132 0.43 -14.30 12.72
N GLY A 133 -0.15 -15.42 12.26
CA GLY A 133 -1.16 -15.43 11.22
C GLY A 133 -0.59 -15.13 9.82
N GLN A 134 0.68 -15.47 9.57
CA GLN A 134 1.30 -15.32 8.27
C GLN A 134 2.16 -16.53 7.90
N ARG A 135 2.18 -16.85 6.60
CA ARG A 135 3.03 -17.91 6.02
C ARG A 135 3.60 -17.42 4.69
N ILE A 136 4.79 -17.91 4.36
CA ILE A 136 5.46 -17.60 3.11
C ILE A 136 5.50 -18.88 2.27
N LEU A 137 5.01 -18.76 1.03
CA LEU A 137 5.15 -19.80 0.00
C LEU A 137 6.48 -19.65 -0.71
N VAL A 138 7.11 -20.76 -0.98
CA VAL A 138 8.36 -20.86 -1.75
C VAL A 138 8.07 -20.48 -3.22
N ALA A 139 9.02 -19.82 -3.86
CA ALA A 139 8.90 -19.39 -5.25
C ALA A 139 8.82 -20.59 -6.22
N PRO A 140 8.07 -20.49 -7.32
CA PRO A 140 8.01 -21.56 -8.34
C PRO A 140 9.37 -22.03 -8.84
N LYS A 141 10.33 -21.12 -9.06
CA LYS A 141 11.69 -21.48 -9.52
C LYS A 141 12.43 -22.50 -8.64
N ASP A 142 12.02 -22.63 -7.37
CA ASP A 142 12.64 -23.54 -6.41
C ASP A 142 12.05 -24.96 -6.48
N TYR A 143 11.02 -25.17 -7.33
CA TYR A 143 10.44 -26.49 -7.60
C TYR A 143 11.03 -27.10 -8.89
N PRO A 144 11.12 -28.44 -8.97
CA PRO A 144 11.57 -29.11 -10.20
C PRO A 144 10.50 -29.03 -11.30
N GLY A 145 10.94 -29.13 -12.54
CA GLY A 145 10.04 -29.23 -13.70
C GLY A 145 10.04 -27.98 -14.59
N ASP A 146 9.09 -27.93 -15.51
CA ASP A 146 8.82 -26.77 -16.34
C ASP A 146 8.03 -25.69 -15.57
N HIS A 147 7.92 -24.49 -16.14
CA HIS A 147 7.26 -23.36 -15.52
C HIS A 147 5.82 -23.70 -15.04
N HIS A 148 5.03 -24.37 -15.88
CA HIS A 148 3.66 -24.73 -15.52
C HIS A 148 3.60 -25.69 -14.34
N THR A 149 4.47 -26.71 -14.31
CA THR A 149 4.58 -27.67 -13.20
C THR A 149 5.04 -26.97 -11.92
N GLN A 150 6.06 -26.10 -11.99
CA GLN A 150 6.56 -25.33 -10.88
C GLN A 150 5.48 -24.44 -10.24
N VAL A 151 4.73 -23.69 -11.06
CA VAL A 151 3.62 -22.84 -10.58
C VAL A 151 2.55 -23.69 -9.90
N LYS A 152 2.14 -24.80 -10.51
CA LYS A 152 1.13 -25.71 -9.97
C LYS A 152 1.57 -26.29 -8.62
N ASP A 153 2.81 -26.79 -8.54
CA ASP A 153 3.32 -27.43 -7.32
C ASP A 153 3.47 -26.41 -6.17
N ALA A 154 3.92 -25.20 -6.48
CA ALA A 154 4.00 -24.11 -5.50
C ALA A 154 2.59 -23.71 -5.00
N ALA A 155 1.64 -23.47 -5.90
CA ALA A 155 0.28 -23.09 -5.56
C ALA A 155 -0.48 -24.17 -4.79
N SER A 156 -0.20 -25.44 -5.03
CA SER A 156 -0.83 -26.59 -4.35
C SER A 156 -0.63 -26.59 -2.82
N LYS A 157 0.33 -25.83 -2.30
CA LYS A 157 0.59 -25.70 -0.86
C LYS A 157 -0.37 -24.71 -0.17
N VAL A 158 -1.02 -23.84 -0.93
CA VAL A 158 -1.89 -22.77 -0.42
C VAL A 158 -2.99 -23.28 0.50
N PRO A 159 -3.78 -24.31 0.15
CA PRO A 159 -4.90 -24.76 0.98
C PRO A 159 -4.49 -25.18 2.41
N ALA A 160 -3.34 -25.81 2.55
CA ALA A 160 -2.82 -26.21 3.88
C ALA A 160 -2.36 -25.00 4.68
N LEU A 161 -1.55 -24.12 4.07
CA LEU A 161 -1.01 -22.93 4.72
C LEU A 161 -2.10 -21.93 5.10
N LEU A 162 -3.14 -21.77 4.28
CA LEU A 162 -4.27 -20.90 4.58
C LEU A 162 -5.02 -21.38 5.83
N ARG A 163 -5.25 -22.69 5.96
CA ARG A 163 -5.88 -23.25 7.17
C ARG A 163 -5.01 -23.04 8.40
N GLU A 164 -3.69 -23.20 8.28
CA GLU A 164 -2.75 -22.92 9.39
C GLU A 164 -2.84 -21.44 9.84
N VAL A 165 -2.81 -20.52 8.88
CA VAL A 165 -2.90 -19.06 9.13
C VAL A 165 -4.21 -18.72 9.86
N LEU A 166 -5.35 -19.23 9.38
CA LEU A 166 -6.65 -18.98 9.99
C LEU A 166 -6.76 -19.60 11.40
N ASN A 167 -6.23 -20.81 11.60
CA ASN A 167 -6.20 -21.48 12.91
C ASN A 167 -5.36 -20.69 13.92
N GLU A 168 -4.21 -20.17 13.51
CA GLU A 168 -3.31 -19.42 14.38
C GLU A 168 -3.95 -18.14 14.92
N VAL A 169 -4.74 -17.44 14.11
CA VAL A 169 -5.50 -16.23 14.51
C VAL A 169 -6.89 -16.56 15.06
N LYS A 170 -7.25 -17.85 15.14
CA LYS A 170 -8.56 -18.34 15.61
C LYS A 170 -9.75 -17.81 14.80
N ALA A 171 -9.56 -17.55 13.51
CA ALA A 171 -10.59 -17.07 12.59
C ALA A 171 -11.29 -18.24 11.86
N THR A 172 -11.70 -19.29 12.59
CA THR A 172 -12.31 -20.52 12.04
C THR A 172 -13.74 -20.75 12.51
N GLY A 173 -14.25 -19.89 13.39
CA GLY A 173 -15.61 -19.92 13.90
C GLY A 173 -16.65 -19.48 12.85
N ARG A 174 -17.93 -19.75 13.16
CA ARG A 174 -19.03 -19.27 12.31
C ARG A 174 -19.12 -17.74 12.37
N GLY A 175 -19.21 -17.10 11.20
CA GLY A 175 -19.28 -15.66 11.09
C GLY A 175 -17.96 -14.93 11.35
N ASP A 176 -16.84 -15.63 11.54
CA ASP A 176 -15.54 -14.97 11.62
C ASP A 176 -15.13 -14.41 10.26
N ASN A 177 -14.41 -13.28 10.27
CA ASN A 177 -13.78 -12.77 9.08
C ASN A 177 -12.57 -13.65 8.72
N LYS A 178 -12.73 -14.46 7.67
CA LYS A 178 -11.73 -15.42 7.19
C LYS A 178 -10.87 -14.85 6.04
N ASN A 179 -10.88 -13.53 5.83
CA ASN A 179 -10.10 -12.96 4.75
C ASN A 179 -8.59 -13.09 5.01
N VAL A 180 -7.87 -13.45 3.97
CA VAL A 180 -6.41 -13.59 3.95
C VAL A 180 -5.86 -12.74 2.82
N LEU A 181 -4.95 -11.85 3.14
CA LEU A 181 -4.19 -11.08 2.17
C LEU A 181 -3.17 -12.01 1.50
N ILE A 182 -3.04 -11.90 0.20
CA ILE A 182 -2.04 -12.59 -0.60
C ILE A 182 -1.16 -11.53 -1.21
N GLU A 183 0.13 -11.51 -0.91
CA GLU A 183 1.06 -10.45 -1.32
C GLU A 183 2.37 -11.04 -1.80
N LEU A 184 3.07 -10.40 -2.75
CA LEU A 184 4.46 -10.71 -3.02
C LEU A 184 5.28 -10.53 -1.74
N ASN A 185 6.17 -11.46 -1.45
CA ASN A 185 7.11 -11.33 -0.37
C ASN A 185 8.38 -10.63 -0.87
N ILE A 186 8.49 -9.35 -0.60
CA ILE A 186 9.66 -8.54 -0.93
C ILE A 186 10.77 -8.85 0.09
N GLU A 187 11.99 -9.20 -0.35
CA GLU A 187 13.04 -9.74 0.51
C GLU A 187 14.21 -8.81 0.74
N THR A 188 14.70 -8.20 -0.33
CA THR A 188 15.81 -7.23 -0.29
C THR A 188 15.23 -5.84 -0.36
N THR A 189 14.91 -5.28 0.79
CA THR A 189 14.17 -4.02 0.83
C THR A 189 15.04 -2.88 1.31
N ARG A 190 14.97 -1.76 0.57
CA ARG A 190 15.31 -0.43 1.09
C ARG A 190 14.00 0.27 1.46
N HIS A 191 14.00 0.96 2.59
CA HIS A 191 12.91 1.83 2.98
C HIS A 191 13.22 3.24 2.49
N GLN A 192 12.48 3.68 1.51
CA GLN A 192 12.59 5.03 0.97
C GLN A 192 11.26 5.75 1.09
N GLU A 193 11.32 7.07 1.24
CA GLU A 193 10.13 7.88 1.43
C GLU A 193 10.28 9.22 0.72
N ILE A 194 9.15 9.80 0.30
CA ILE A 194 9.08 11.12 -0.32
C ILE A 194 8.41 12.08 0.63
N GLN A 195 9.06 13.23 0.89
CA GLN A 195 8.42 14.32 1.60
C GLN A 195 7.45 15.03 0.67
N VAL A 196 6.21 15.17 1.09
CA VAL A 196 5.15 15.86 0.32
C VAL A 196 4.54 16.98 1.13
N ILE A 197 4.10 18.02 0.43
CA ILE A 197 3.33 19.14 0.95
C ILE A 197 2.23 19.53 -0.03
N GLY A 198 1.05 19.86 0.47
CA GLY A 198 -0.09 20.30 -0.35
C GLY A 198 -1.01 21.23 0.42
N ASN A 199 -1.87 21.96 -0.30
CA ASN A 199 -2.87 22.86 0.28
C ASN A 199 -4.31 22.47 -0.09
N GLY A 200 -4.51 21.23 -0.57
CA GLY A 200 -5.81 20.74 -1.05
C GLY A 200 -6.05 20.95 -2.54
N GLU A 201 -5.36 21.89 -3.19
CA GLU A 201 -5.47 22.20 -4.63
C GLU A 201 -4.26 21.72 -5.42
N TRP A 202 -3.08 21.76 -4.81
CA TRP A 202 -1.82 21.31 -5.39
C TRP A 202 -1.05 20.43 -4.40
N CYS A 203 -0.16 19.61 -4.93
CA CYS A 203 0.76 18.77 -4.16
C CYS A 203 2.17 18.87 -4.78
N LEU A 204 3.19 19.04 -3.93
CA LEU A 204 4.59 19.12 -4.32
C LEU A 204 5.41 18.09 -3.52
N THR A 205 6.50 17.63 -4.11
CA THR A 205 7.52 16.79 -3.47
C THR A 205 8.74 17.62 -3.06
N LEU A 206 9.41 17.19 -2.01
CA LEU A 206 10.62 17.79 -1.46
C LEU A 206 11.71 16.73 -1.32
N GLY A 207 11.95 15.99 -2.40
CA GLY A 207 12.92 14.93 -2.47
C GLY A 207 12.60 13.72 -1.60
N GLY A 208 13.50 12.75 -1.67
CA GLY A 208 13.42 11.51 -0.94
C GLY A 208 14.33 11.46 0.29
N ARG A 209 14.06 10.47 1.13
CA ARG A 209 14.95 10.05 2.22
C ARG A 209 15.10 8.52 2.14
N ASP A 210 16.34 8.04 2.23
CA ASP A 210 16.62 6.63 2.49
C ASP A 210 16.68 6.40 3.99
N CYS A 211 15.77 5.59 4.49
CA CYS A 211 15.60 5.24 5.90
C CYS A 211 15.81 3.73 6.13
N SER A 212 16.62 3.09 5.28
CA SER A 212 16.80 1.62 5.30
C SER A 212 17.53 1.11 6.53
N LEU A 213 18.39 1.93 7.14
CA LEU A 213 19.09 1.55 8.37
C LEU A 213 18.18 1.72 9.58
N GLN A 214 17.59 0.62 10.01
CA GLN A 214 16.61 0.56 11.10
C GLN A 214 16.97 -0.49 12.14
N MET A 215 16.52 -0.29 13.37
CA MET A 215 16.57 -1.28 14.45
C MET A 215 15.26 -1.26 15.23
N HIS A 216 14.60 -2.41 15.35
CA HIS A 216 13.30 -2.52 16.01
C HIS A 216 12.25 -1.53 15.47
N GLU A 217 12.17 -1.42 14.14
CA GLU A 217 11.26 -0.51 13.42
C GLU A 217 11.53 1.00 13.68
N GLN A 218 12.69 1.32 14.25
CA GLN A 218 13.13 2.70 14.44
C GLN A 218 14.22 3.05 13.43
N LYS A 219 14.04 4.15 12.73
CA LYS A 219 15.03 4.71 11.80
C LYS A 219 16.27 5.17 12.59
N LEU A 220 17.45 4.65 12.26
CA LEU A 220 18.72 5.01 12.90
C LEU A 220 19.49 6.04 12.10
N LEU A 221 19.31 6.05 10.79
CA LEU A 221 19.95 6.98 9.86
C LEU A 221 18.95 7.30 8.75
N GLU A 222 18.78 8.58 8.50
CA GLU A 222 18.04 9.11 7.36
C GLU A 222 19.00 9.88 6.45
N VAL A 223 19.02 9.49 5.19
CA VAL A 223 19.89 10.12 4.18
C VAL A 223 19.01 10.75 3.12
N SER A 224 19.17 12.07 2.89
CA SER A 224 18.43 12.73 1.82
C SER A 224 18.88 12.22 0.46
N THR A 225 17.91 11.98 -0.42
CA THR A 225 18.11 11.66 -1.82
C THR A 225 17.36 12.70 -2.67
N THR A 226 18.11 13.46 -3.46
CA THR A 226 17.54 14.45 -4.37
C THR A 226 17.99 14.16 -5.79
N VAL A 227 17.18 14.56 -6.78
CA VAL A 227 17.52 14.42 -8.20
C VAL A 227 18.89 15.02 -8.49
N GLU A 228 19.17 16.23 -7.97
CA GLU A 228 20.45 16.92 -8.17
C GLU A 228 21.63 16.21 -7.49
N SER A 229 21.41 15.59 -6.33
CA SER A 229 22.48 14.85 -5.63
C SER A 229 22.84 13.58 -6.35
N LEU A 230 21.85 12.83 -6.84
CA LEU A 230 22.06 11.62 -7.63
C LEU A 230 22.69 11.93 -8.99
N GLN A 231 22.20 12.96 -9.69
CA GLN A 231 22.80 13.37 -10.96
C GLN A 231 24.28 13.74 -10.82
N ARG A 232 24.63 14.52 -9.79
CA ARG A 232 26.04 14.84 -9.49
C ARG A 232 26.87 13.60 -9.17
N ALA A 233 26.30 12.62 -8.47
CA ALA A 233 26.99 11.37 -8.18
C ALA A 233 27.18 10.52 -9.43
N ILE A 234 26.22 10.48 -10.34
CA ILE A 234 26.31 9.82 -11.66
C ILE A 234 27.44 10.46 -12.49
N ASP A 235 27.45 11.78 -12.58
CA ASP A 235 28.45 12.54 -13.34
C ASP A 235 29.89 12.34 -12.78
N ALA A 236 30.00 12.16 -11.44
CA ALA A 236 31.28 11.90 -10.78
C ALA A 236 31.73 10.43 -10.89
N SER A 237 30.88 9.54 -11.36
CA SER A 237 31.12 8.08 -11.42
C SER A 237 31.45 7.59 -12.83
N ASP A 238 31.86 8.43 -13.74
CA ASP A 238 32.14 8.12 -15.17
C ASP A 238 33.18 7.01 -15.36
N GLN A 239 34.13 6.86 -14.41
CA GLN A 239 35.15 5.81 -14.42
C GLN A 239 34.71 4.49 -13.76
N TYR A 240 33.50 4.43 -13.21
CA TYR A 240 32.93 3.28 -12.48
C TYR A 240 31.59 2.88 -13.06
N PRO A 241 31.53 2.18 -14.21
CA PRO A 241 30.27 1.91 -14.94
C PRO A 241 29.19 1.22 -14.11
N VAL A 242 29.55 0.26 -13.26
CA VAL A 242 28.59 -0.47 -12.40
C VAL A 242 27.97 0.46 -11.36
N GLN A 243 28.75 1.36 -10.78
CA GLN A 243 28.27 2.34 -9.82
C GLN A 243 27.38 3.38 -10.51
N GLN A 244 27.78 3.84 -11.69
CA GLN A 244 27.03 4.79 -12.50
C GLN A 244 25.63 4.21 -12.87
N GLU A 245 25.59 2.94 -13.30
CA GLU A 245 24.33 2.25 -13.60
C GLU A 245 23.41 2.12 -12.37
N ALA A 246 23.97 1.76 -11.22
CA ALA A 246 23.22 1.68 -9.96
C ALA A 246 22.65 3.03 -9.53
N LEU A 247 23.43 4.11 -9.64
CA LEU A 247 22.97 5.48 -9.34
C LEU A 247 21.91 5.96 -10.33
N ALA A 248 22.03 5.61 -11.61
CA ALA A 248 21.04 5.93 -12.63
C ALA A 248 19.71 5.20 -12.36
N MET A 249 19.78 3.96 -11.87
CA MET A 249 18.59 3.21 -11.42
C MET A 249 17.94 3.89 -10.20
N ASP A 250 18.72 4.28 -9.21
CA ASP A 250 18.23 4.99 -8.03
C ASP A 250 17.56 6.34 -8.39
N LEU A 251 18.14 7.07 -9.36
CA LEU A 251 17.54 8.30 -9.88
C LEU A 251 16.18 8.04 -10.53
N ALA A 252 16.12 7.03 -11.43
CA ALA A 252 14.86 6.67 -12.09
C ALA A 252 13.77 6.20 -11.12
N ILE A 253 14.16 5.54 -10.02
CA ILE A 253 13.22 5.15 -8.95
C ILE A 253 12.73 6.39 -8.20
N LEU A 254 13.64 7.29 -7.81
CA LEU A 254 13.28 8.52 -7.10
C LEU A 254 12.29 9.37 -7.91
N GLU A 255 12.55 9.59 -9.20
CA GLU A 255 11.66 10.37 -10.08
C GLU A 255 10.27 9.74 -10.19
N ARG A 256 10.18 8.40 -10.31
CA ARG A 256 8.89 7.71 -10.31
C ARG A 256 8.16 7.84 -8.97
N MET A 257 8.88 7.69 -7.85
CA MET A 257 8.29 7.84 -6.52
C MET A 257 7.78 9.26 -6.29
N GLU A 258 8.49 10.29 -6.74
CA GLU A 258 8.04 11.69 -6.63
C GLU A 258 6.79 11.96 -7.46
N ASP A 259 6.73 11.44 -8.69
CA ASP A 259 5.57 11.55 -9.56
C ASP A 259 4.34 10.84 -8.94
N GLU A 260 4.52 9.62 -8.45
CA GLU A 260 3.46 8.85 -7.78
C GLU A 260 2.99 9.51 -6.48
N ALA A 261 3.92 10.03 -5.67
CA ALA A 261 3.61 10.76 -4.44
C ALA A 261 2.78 12.02 -4.73
N THR A 262 3.09 12.73 -5.81
CA THR A 262 2.32 13.90 -6.27
C THR A 262 0.92 13.50 -6.73
N ARG A 263 0.78 12.43 -7.52
CA ARG A 263 -0.54 11.93 -7.96
C ARG A 263 -1.37 11.46 -6.77
N PHE A 264 -0.79 10.71 -5.86
CA PHE A 264 -1.48 10.24 -4.66
C PHE A 264 -1.92 11.41 -3.77
N GLY A 265 -1.01 12.34 -3.47
CA GLY A 265 -1.30 13.53 -2.66
C GLY A 265 -2.42 14.38 -3.27
N SER A 266 -2.42 14.55 -4.59
CA SER A 266 -3.49 15.24 -5.33
C SER A 266 -4.81 14.49 -5.26
N ALA A 267 -4.80 13.15 -5.40
CA ALA A 267 -6.01 12.33 -5.36
C ALA A 267 -6.71 12.36 -4.00
N VAL A 268 -5.95 12.43 -2.89
CA VAL A 268 -6.52 12.56 -1.53
C VAL A 268 -6.83 14.02 -1.15
N GLY A 269 -6.47 14.99 -2.00
CA GLY A 269 -6.58 16.43 -1.70
C GLY A 269 -5.74 16.79 -0.48
N LEU A 270 -4.45 16.42 -0.51
CA LEU A 270 -3.53 16.67 0.59
C LEU A 270 -3.48 18.17 0.91
N ASP A 271 -3.77 18.52 2.16
CA ASP A 271 -3.87 19.89 2.67
C ASP A 271 -2.92 20.15 3.86
N SER A 272 -1.77 19.50 3.85
CA SER A 272 -0.72 19.65 4.85
C SER A 272 0.59 19.00 4.39
N VAL A 273 1.53 18.82 5.33
CA VAL A 273 2.76 18.05 5.16
C VAL A 273 2.49 16.59 5.47
N SER A 274 2.99 15.70 4.62
CA SER A 274 2.89 14.24 4.76
C SER A 274 4.15 13.56 4.23
N THR A 275 4.28 12.27 4.50
CA THR A 275 5.36 11.44 3.98
C THR A 275 4.77 10.24 3.25
N PHE A 276 5.17 10.05 1.99
CA PHE A 276 4.79 8.93 1.15
C PHE A 276 5.88 7.86 1.26
N GLU A 277 5.58 6.73 1.93
CA GLU A 277 6.55 5.68 2.24
C GLU A 277 6.49 4.55 1.22
N CYS A 278 7.67 4.08 0.78
CA CYS A 278 7.83 3.00 -0.18
C CYS A 278 8.84 1.95 0.29
N ILE A 279 8.60 0.71 -0.14
CA ILE A 279 9.63 -0.32 -0.22
C ILE A 279 10.23 -0.29 -1.62
N VAL A 280 11.56 -0.28 -1.70
CA VAL A 280 12.32 -0.36 -2.96
C VAL A 280 13.05 -1.70 -3.01
N ASP A 281 12.87 -2.45 -4.10
CA ASP A 281 13.55 -3.72 -4.39
C ASP A 281 14.12 -3.67 -5.81
N ALA A 282 15.44 -3.64 -5.91
CA ALA A 282 16.17 -3.48 -7.16
C ALA A 282 15.69 -2.24 -7.96
N ASP A 283 15.04 -2.46 -9.10
CA ASP A 283 14.53 -1.45 -10.02
C ASP A 283 13.04 -1.12 -9.83
N GLN A 284 12.42 -1.67 -8.79
CA GLN A 284 10.99 -1.52 -8.47
C GLN A 284 10.80 -0.81 -7.13
N HIS A 285 9.71 -0.09 -7.01
CA HIS A 285 9.24 0.43 -5.73
C HIS A 285 7.75 0.14 -5.56
N PHE A 286 7.32 0.09 -4.30
CA PHE A 286 5.93 -0.17 -3.94
C PHE A 286 5.51 0.71 -2.79
N PHE A 287 4.42 1.42 -2.96
CA PHE A 287 3.78 2.21 -1.92
C PHE A 287 3.39 1.34 -0.72
N MET A 288 3.73 1.78 0.47
CA MET A 288 3.37 1.14 1.73
C MET A 288 2.23 1.87 2.44
N GLU A 289 2.46 3.15 2.70
CA GLU A 289 1.52 4.00 3.41
C GLU A 289 1.85 5.48 3.22
N MET A 290 0.89 6.36 3.52
CA MET A 290 1.14 7.78 3.67
C MET A 290 0.94 8.18 5.14
N ASN A 291 1.99 8.70 5.75
CA ASN A 291 1.90 9.29 7.07
C ASN A 291 1.33 10.69 6.95
N THR A 292 0.05 10.84 7.30
CA THR A 292 -0.69 12.11 7.22
C THR A 292 -0.36 13.04 8.41
N ARG A 293 0.90 13.25 8.65
CA ARG A 293 1.46 14.11 9.71
C ARG A 293 2.91 14.45 9.41
N ILE A 294 3.41 15.47 10.06
CA ILE A 294 4.84 15.71 10.07
C ILE A 294 5.56 14.58 10.84
N GLN A 295 6.69 14.14 10.36
CA GLN A 295 7.54 13.13 10.98
C GLN A 295 8.78 13.76 11.59
N VAL A 296 9.48 13.04 12.48
CA VAL A 296 10.70 13.53 13.16
C VAL A 296 11.79 13.89 12.16
N GLU A 297 11.91 13.09 11.10
CA GLU A 297 12.90 13.21 10.04
C GLU A 297 12.63 14.32 9.00
N HIS A 298 11.56 15.10 9.14
CA HIS A 298 11.24 16.23 8.25
C HIS A 298 12.42 17.21 8.08
N ARG A 299 13.25 17.34 9.11
CA ARG A 299 14.42 18.22 9.11
C ARG A 299 15.47 17.85 8.06
N VAL A 300 15.53 16.57 7.67
CA VAL A 300 16.43 16.13 6.58
C VAL A 300 16.03 16.81 5.26
N SER A 301 14.73 16.91 4.97
CA SER A 301 14.24 17.64 3.78
C SER A 301 14.44 19.16 3.93
N GLU A 302 14.28 19.73 5.11
CA GLU A 302 14.49 21.17 5.37
C GLU A 302 15.97 21.61 5.14
N LEU A 303 16.92 20.68 5.24
CA LEU A 303 18.33 20.95 4.92
C LEU A 303 18.59 21.03 3.41
N CYS A 304 17.71 20.46 2.58
CA CYS A 304 17.87 20.36 1.13
C CYS A 304 17.00 21.38 0.39
N TYR A 305 15.82 21.71 0.93
CA TYR A 305 14.78 22.48 0.24
C TYR A 305 14.32 23.67 1.06
N GLY A 306 14.09 24.78 0.36
CA GLY A 306 13.32 25.94 0.85
C GLY A 306 12.10 26.15 -0.03
N LEU A 307 10.98 26.50 0.59
CA LEU A 307 9.73 26.80 -0.09
C LEU A 307 9.64 28.30 -0.33
N ARG A 308 9.54 28.68 -1.60
CA ARG A 308 9.34 30.08 -1.99
C ARG A 308 7.86 30.34 -2.18
N PHE A 309 7.32 31.22 -1.36
CA PHE A 309 5.96 31.72 -1.48
C PHE A 309 5.99 33.05 -2.24
N GLU A 310 5.09 33.20 -3.20
CA GLU A 310 4.98 34.40 -4.01
C GLU A 310 3.56 34.95 -3.94
N ASN A 311 3.44 36.27 -3.78
CA ASN A 311 2.16 36.93 -3.96
C ASN A 311 1.90 37.12 -5.48
N PRO A 312 0.86 36.51 -6.06
CA PRO A 312 0.56 36.64 -7.48
C PRO A 312 0.34 38.10 -7.94
N ASN A 313 -0.06 38.98 -7.01
CA ASN A 313 -0.34 40.38 -7.30
C ASN A 313 0.86 41.28 -7.06
N ASP A 314 1.84 40.85 -6.28
CA ASP A 314 3.07 41.63 -6.02
C ASP A 314 4.27 40.66 -5.81
N PRO A 315 5.03 40.36 -6.89
CA PRO A 315 6.20 39.49 -6.79
C PRO A 315 7.31 40.02 -5.85
N SER A 316 7.27 41.30 -5.47
CA SER A 316 8.24 41.87 -4.53
C SER A 316 8.00 41.43 -3.09
N GLU A 317 6.84 40.90 -2.79
CA GLU A 317 6.46 40.30 -1.48
C GLU A 317 6.81 38.81 -1.35
N ALA A 318 7.63 38.25 -2.26
CA ALA A 318 8.08 36.87 -2.18
C ALA A 318 9.00 36.66 -0.98
N PHE A 319 8.81 35.52 -0.29
CA PHE A 319 9.65 35.11 0.83
C PHE A 319 9.94 33.61 0.78
N VAL A 320 10.99 33.18 1.47
CA VAL A 320 11.41 31.78 1.52
C VAL A 320 11.24 31.23 2.95
N VAL A 321 10.66 30.06 3.05
CA VAL A 321 10.47 29.31 4.30
C VAL A 321 11.29 28.03 4.21
N ASN A 322 12.16 27.80 5.20
CA ASN A 322 12.98 26.59 5.29
C ASN A 322 12.44 25.60 6.32
N SER A 323 11.38 25.93 7.03
CA SER A 323 10.75 25.05 8.01
C SER A 323 9.42 24.52 7.47
N LEU A 324 9.25 23.20 7.45
CA LEU A 324 7.98 22.58 7.09
C LEU A 324 6.88 22.87 8.10
N VAL A 325 7.22 23.04 9.38
CA VAL A 325 6.26 23.45 10.42
C VAL A 325 5.72 24.86 10.13
N GLU A 326 6.60 25.77 9.73
CA GLU A 326 6.18 27.13 9.33
C GLU A 326 5.34 27.10 8.06
N ALA A 327 5.75 26.30 7.05
CA ALA A 327 5.00 26.11 5.82
C ALA A 327 3.58 25.58 6.08
N MET A 328 3.41 24.63 7.01
CA MET A 328 2.09 24.12 7.43
C MET A 328 1.18 25.20 8.03
N ALA A 329 1.75 26.25 8.61
CA ALA A 329 0.96 27.34 9.17
C ALA A 329 0.58 28.40 8.12
N ILE A 330 1.21 28.36 6.95
CA ILE A 330 0.99 29.31 5.83
C ILE A 330 -0.04 28.75 4.85
N ILE A 331 0.02 27.45 4.58
CA ILE A 331 -0.89 26.79 3.62
C ILE A 331 -2.25 26.48 4.25
#